data_22a661854874e18563f0c615afc1adc6
#
_entry.id   22a661854874e18563f0c615afc1adc6
#
_cell.length_a   1.000
_cell.length_b   1.000
_cell.length_c   1.000
_cell.angle_alpha   90.00
_cell.angle_beta   90.00
_cell.angle_gamma   90.00
#
_symmetry.space_group_name_H-M   'P 1'
#
loop_
_entity.id
_entity.type
_entity.pdbx_description
1 polymer ?
#
loop_
_entity_poly.entity_id
_entity_poly.type
_entity_poly.pdbx_seq_one_letter_code
_entity_poly.pdbx_strand_id
1 'polypeptide(L)'
;MSARRWGVGALLAMGAAGAVAGIVFWGGFNTAMEATNSMEFCISCHEMKDNVYQEYVKSPHYGNASGVRAICSDCHVPKEWGPKLWRKIQASNELYHHLRGTIDTPEKFEAKRVELAEHVWATM
;
A
#
# COMPACT_ATOMS: atom_id res chain seq x y z
N MET A 1 50.94 -1.96 8.13
CA MET A 1 49.50 -1.77 8.42
C MET A 1 49.01 -2.96 9.23
N SER A 2 48.72 -2.76 10.52
CA SER A 2 48.28 -3.86 11.42
C SER A 2 46.81 -4.17 11.14
N ALA A 3 46.52 -5.33 10.56
CA ALA A 3 45.15 -5.83 10.42
C ALA A 3 44.57 -6.07 11.83
N ARG A 4 43.61 -5.23 12.21
CA ARG A 4 42.91 -5.34 13.50
C ARG A 4 42.14 -6.66 13.53
N ARG A 5 42.68 -7.66 14.26
CA ARG A 5 42.03 -8.94 14.45
C ARG A 5 40.83 -8.76 15.38
N TRP A 6 39.65 -8.76 14.83
CA TRP A 6 38.41 -8.75 15.63
C TRP A 6 38.31 -10.06 16.41
N GLY A 7 38.16 -9.97 17.72
CA GLY A 7 37.96 -11.19 18.55
C GLY A 7 36.62 -11.84 18.18
N VAL A 8 36.53 -13.19 18.38
CA VAL A 8 35.29 -13.95 18.10
C VAL A 8 34.08 -13.34 18.78
N GLY A 9 34.21 -12.79 19.97
CA GLY A 9 33.14 -12.11 20.68
C GLY A 9 32.59 -10.90 19.94
N ALA A 10 33.46 -10.09 19.30
CA ALA A 10 33.01 -8.93 18.50
C ALA A 10 32.26 -9.37 17.23
N LEU A 11 32.69 -10.44 16.58
CA LEU A 11 32.00 -11.01 15.42
C LEU A 11 30.62 -11.55 15.79
N LEU A 12 30.52 -12.26 16.90
CA LEU A 12 29.24 -12.76 17.41
C LEU A 12 28.28 -11.61 17.79
N ALA A 13 28.80 -10.57 18.45
CA ALA A 13 28.00 -9.37 18.80
C ALA A 13 27.49 -8.65 17.56
N MET A 14 28.32 -8.46 16.53
CA MET A 14 27.89 -7.87 15.26
C MET A 14 26.86 -8.74 14.53
N GLY A 15 27.06 -10.06 14.53
CA GLY A 15 26.10 -11.00 13.96
C GLY A 15 24.73 -10.94 14.66
N ALA A 16 24.73 -10.94 15.99
CA ALA A 16 23.50 -10.80 16.78
C ALA A 16 22.79 -9.45 16.54
N ALA A 17 23.55 -8.35 16.55
CA ALA A 17 22.99 -7.04 16.26
C ALA A 17 22.41 -6.95 14.85
N GLY A 18 23.10 -7.52 13.86
CA GLY A 18 22.60 -7.60 12.48
C GLY A 18 21.32 -8.44 12.36
N ALA A 19 21.25 -9.57 13.07
CA ALA A 19 20.06 -10.41 13.09
C ALA A 19 18.86 -9.68 13.72
N VAL A 20 19.06 -9.01 14.85
CA VAL A 20 18.00 -8.20 15.50
C VAL A 20 17.54 -7.07 14.59
N ALA A 21 18.48 -6.31 13.99
CA ALA A 21 18.16 -5.25 13.05
C ALA A 21 17.37 -5.78 11.83
N GLY A 22 17.76 -6.93 11.29
CA GLY A 22 17.05 -7.59 10.20
C GLY A 22 15.62 -7.99 10.56
N ILE A 23 15.40 -8.55 11.74
CA ILE A 23 14.07 -8.92 12.23
C ILE A 23 13.19 -7.70 12.40
N VAL A 24 13.71 -6.64 13.03
CA VAL A 24 12.97 -5.38 13.24
C VAL A 24 12.63 -4.72 11.91
N PHE A 25 13.60 -4.63 10.99
CA PHE A 25 13.37 -4.09 9.66
C PHE A 25 12.30 -4.88 8.90
N TRP A 26 12.43 -6.19 8.84
CA TRP A 26 11.50 -7.05 8.12
C TRP A 26 10.10 -7.04 8.72
N GLY A 27 10.00 -7.11 10.05
CA GLY A 27 8.72 -6.99 10.75
C GLY A 27 8.05 -5.64 10.52
N GLY A 28 8.79 -4.55 10.67
CA GLY A 28 8.30 -3.19 10.41
C GLY A 28 7.86 -3.00 8.96
N PHE A 29 8.65 -3.48 8.01
CA PHE A 29 8.32 -3.42 6.58
C PHE A 29 7.02 -4.16 6.26
N ASN A 30 6.87 -5.41 6.75
CA ASN A 30 5.64 -6.18 6.55
C ASN A 30 4.43 -5.50 7.20
N THR A 31 4.59 -5.00 8.42
CA THR A 31 3.52 -4.26 9.11
C THR A 31 3.08 -3.03 8.32
N ALA A 32 4.01 -2.25 7.78
CA ALA A 32 3.70 -1.09 6.95
C ALA A 32 3.00 -1.49 5.65
N MET A 33 3.44 -2.58 5.01
CA MET A 33 2.81 -3.11 3.80
C MET A 33 1.35 -3.51 4.05
N GLU A 34 1.05 -4.16 5.16
CA GLU A 34 -0.32 -4.58 5.48
C GLU A 34 -1.18 -3.42 6.02
N ALA A 35 -0.63 -2.53 6.84
CA ALA A 35 -1.35 -1.34 7.30
C ALA A 35 -1.84 -0.47 6.14
N THR A 36 -1.03 -0.35 5.08
CA THR A 36 -1.40 0.38 3.86
C THR A 36 -2.34 -0.38 2.92
N ASN A 37 -2.80 -1.58 3.31
CA ASN A 37 -3.85 -2.34 2.61
C ASN A 37 -5.21 -2.22 3.32
N SER A 38 -5.27 -1.59 4.48
CA SER A 38 -6.52 -1.44 5.23
C SER A 38 -7.53 -0.53 4.53
N MET A 39 -8.82 -0.76 4.78
CA MET A 39 -9.89 0.11 4.26
C MET A 39 -9.70 1.55 4.76
N GLU A 40 -9.35 1.71 6.03
CA GLU A 40 -9.13 2.99 6.68
C GLU A 40 -8.04 3.80 5.99
N PHE A 41 -6.94 3.13 5.59
CA PHE A 41 -5.88 3.77 4.83
C PHE A 41 -6.37 4.22 3.45
N CYS A 42 -7.09 3.37 2.72
CA CYS A 42 -7.59 3.70 1.39
C CYS A 42 -8.55 4.90 1.40
N ILE A 43 -9.43 4.98 2.39
CA ILE A 43 -10.40 6.09 2.52
C ILE A 43 -9.88 7.27 3.34
N SER A 44 -8.62 7.29 3.72
CA SER A 44 -8.01 8.46 4.38
C SER A 44 -7.84 9.65 3.44
N CYS A 45 -7.73 9.38 2.12
CA CYS A 45 -7.76 10.42 1.10
C CYS A 45 -9.20 10.82 0.78
N HIS A 46 -9.49 12.13 0.79
CA HIS A 46 -10.85 12.63 0.56
C HIS A 46 -11.38 12.28 -0.84
N GLU A 47 -10.53 12.22 -1.86
CA GLU A 47 -10.91 11.84 -3.23
C GLU A 47 -11.51 10.42 -3.26
N MET A 48 -10.91 9.51 -2.49
CA MET A 48 -11.43 8.14 -2.38
C MET A 48 -12.68 8.08 -1.51
N LYS A 49 -12.69 8.81 -0.39
CA LYS A 49 -13.77 8.81 0.57
C LYS A 49 -15.06 9.41 0.01
N ASP A 50 -14.94 10.54 -0.68
CA ASP A 50 -16.09 11.33 -1.12
C ASP A 50 -16.66 10.86 -2.46
N ASN A 51 -15.87 10.14 -3.26
CA ASN A 51 -16.27 9.62 -4.57
C ASN A 51 -16.42 8.09 -4.54
N VAL A 52 -15.34 7.36 -4.72
CA VAL A 52 -15.34 5.91 -4.94
C VAL A 52 -15.95 5.14 -3.77
N TYR A 53 -15.66 5.53 -2.52
CA TYR A 53 -16.20 4.85 -1.36
C TYR A 53 -17.74 5.00 -1.26
N GLN A 54 -18.30 6.14 -1.66
CA GLN A 54 -19.76 6.35 -1.67
C GLN A 54 -20.48 5.43 -2.66
N GLU A 55 -19.81 5.06 -3.75
CA GLU A 55 -20.32 4.09 -4.72
C GLU A 55 -20.14 2.66 -4.21
N TYR A 56 -18.96 2.37 -3.64
CA TYR A 56 -18.64 1.07 -3.09
C TYR A 56 -19.63 0.63 -2.01
N VAL A 57 -20.04 1.51 -1.08
CA VAL A 57 -20.99 1.14 -0.01
C VAL A 57 -22.39 0.78 -0.52
N LYS A 58 -22.72 1.14 -1.75
CA LYS A 58 -23.97 0.78 -2.42
C LYS A 58 -23.86 -0.51 -3.25
N SER A 59 -22.66 -1.07 -3.36
CA SER A 59 -22.38 -2.23 -4.20
C SER A 59 -22.59 -3.56 -3.45
N PRO A 60 -22.80 -4.69 -4.16
CA PRO A 60 -22.82 -6.02 -3.57
C PRO A 60 -21.49 -6.43 -2.91
N HIS A 61 -20.38 -5.77 -3.23
CA HIS A 61 -19.08 -6.00 -2.61
C HIS A 61 -19.01 -5.51 -1.17
N TYR A 62 -19.79 -4.49 -0.84
CA TYR A 62 -19.90 -3.97 0.52
C TYR A 62 -20.89 -4.76 1.36
N GLY A 63 -22.06 -5.05 0.82
CA GLY A 63 -23.13 -5.76 1.53
C GLY A 63 -23.80 -6.81 0.65
N ASN A 64 -23.76 -8.06 1.07
CA ASN A 64 -24.37 -9.19 0.38
C ASN A 64 -24.91 -10.22 1.36
N ALA A 65 -25.67 -11.20 0.85
CA ALA A 65 -26.29 -12.25 1.65
C ALA A 65 -25.29 -13.17 2.37
N SER A 66 -24.04 -13.26 1.91
CA SER A 66 -23.01 -14.07 2.56
C SER A 66 -22.36 -13.40 3.77
N GLY A 67 -22.55 -12.10 3.94
CA GLY A 67 -21.90 -11.31 5.00
C GLY A 67 -20.40 -11.07 4.77
N VAL A 68 -19.83 -11.55 3.66
CA VAL A 68 -18.41 -11.33 3.32
C VAL A 68 -18.26 -9.99 2.59
N ARG A 69 -17.44 -9.12 3.14
CA ARG A 69 -17.14 -7.81 2.55
C ARG A 69 -15.77 -7.83 1.88
N ALA A 70 -15.72 -7.54 0.59
CA ALA A 70 -14.46 -7.34 -0.12
C ALA A 70 -13.94 -5.91 0.13
N ILE A 71 -12.73 -5.76 0.63
CA ILE A 71 -12.09 -4.44 0.79
C ILE A 71 -11.33 -4.03 -0.46
N CYS A 72 -10.97 -2.74 -0.57
CA CYS A 72 -10.31 -2.20 -1.77
C CYS A 72 -9.06 -3.00 -2.17
N SER A 73 -8.24 -3.38 -1.21
CA SER A 73 -7.01 -4.15 -1.45
C SER A 73 -7.23 -5.57 -1.94
N ASP A 74 -8.44 -6.13 -1.80
CA ASP A 74 -8.71 -7.50 -2.30
C ASP A 74 -8.68 -7.58 -3.82
N CYS A 75 -9.05 -6.50 -4.50
CA CYS A 75 -9.01 -6.38 -5.96
C CYS A 75 -7.84 -5.54 -6.47
N HIS A 76 -7.49 -4.45 -5.76
CA HIS A 76 -6.52 -3.46 -6.23
C HIS A 76 -5.07 -3.73 -5.82
N VAL A 77 -4.82 -4.71 -4.95
CA VAL A 77 -3.46 -5.04 -4.50
C VAL A 77 -3.19 -6.52 -4.71
N PRO A 78 -2.29 -6.90 -5.62
CA PRO A 78 -1.90 -8.29 -5.86
C PRO A 78 -1.41 -8.97 -4.57
N LYS A 79 -1.65 -10.28 -4.47
CA LYS A 79 -1.24 -11.06 -3.30
C LYS A 79 0.24 -11.46 -3.36
N GLU A 80 0.79 -11.69 -4.55
CA GLU A 80 2.19 -12.06 -4.76
C GLU A 80 3.13 -10.89 -4.48
N TRP A 81 4.29 -11.18 -3.89
CA TRP A 81 5.25 -10.18 -3.43
C TRP A 81 5.76 -9.22 -4.52
N GLY A 82 6.14 -9.72 -5.66
CA GLY A 82 6.67 -8.90 -6.76
C GLY A 82 5.64 -7.89 -7.27
N PRO A 83 4.46 -8.35 -7.75
CA PRO A 83 3.38 -7.47 -8.17
C PRO A 83 2.88 -6.55 -7.06
N LYS A 84 2.78 -7.04 -5.80
CA LYS A 84 2.40 -6.21 -4.64
C LYS A 84 3.35 -5.03 -4.46
N LEU A 85 4.66 -5.29 -4.46
CA LEU A 85 5.67 -4.25 -4.31
C LEU A 85 5.59 -3.23 -5.47
N TRP A 86 5.45 -3.73 -6.71
CA TRP A 86 5.29 -2.88 -7.87
C TRP A 86 4.05 -1.99 -7.76
N ARG A 87 2.91 -2.54 -7.35
CA ARG A 87 1.69 -1.76 -7.12
C ARG A 87 1.88 -0.65 -6.07
N LYS A 88 2.65 -0.93 -5.00
CA LYS A 88 2.97 0.09 -3.99
C LYS A 88 3.88 1.21 -4.53
N ILE A 89 4.81 0.87 -5.42
CA ILE A 89 5.63 1.88 -6.12
C ILE A 89 4.73 2.77 -7.00
N GLN A 90 3.82 2.19 -7.75
CA GLN A 90 2.84 2.95 -8.56
C GLN A 90 1.96 3.86 -7.69
N ALA A 91 1.54 3.39 -6.51
CA ALA A 91 0.77 4.19 -5.55
C ALA A 91 1.50 5.45 -5.08
N SER A 92 2.82 5.49 -5.14
CA SER A 92 3.59 6.71 -4.86
C SER A 92 3.30 7.84 -5.86
N ASN A 93 3.00 7.49 -7.11
CA ASN A 93 2.54 8.46 -8.11
C ASN A 93 1.13 8.98 -7.81
N GLU A 94 0.25 8.12 -7.31
CA GLU A 94 -1.10 8.51 -6.87
C GLU A 94 -1.02 9.50 -5.70
N LEU A 95 -0.14 9.23 -4.72
CA LEU A 95 0.15 10.15 -3.61
C LEU A 95 0.70 11.49 -4.10
N TYR A 96 1.59 11.48 -5.09
CA TYR A 96 2.10 12.72 -5.70
C TYR A 96 0.95 13.54 -6.32
N HIS A 97 0.03 12.92 -7.05
CA HIS A 97 -1.12 13.60 -7.64
C HIS A 97 -2.11 14.13 -6.59
N HIS A 98 -2.30 13.40 -5.49
CA HIS A 98 -3.06 13.88 -4.33
C HIS A 98 -2.44 15.16 -3.75
N LEU A 99 -1.13 15.15 -3.46
CA LEU A 99 -0.42 16.32 -2.92
C LEU A 99 -0.41 17.53 -3.89
N ARG A 100 -0.50 17.28 -5.19
CA ARG A 100 -0.59 18.32 -6.23
C ARG A 100 -2.02 18.84 -6.46
N GLY A 101 -3.02 18.26 -5.82
CA GLY A 101 -4.42 18.64 -6.00
C GLY A 101 -4.93 18.42 -7.43
N THR A 102 -4.45 17.37 -8.10
CA THR A 102 -4.81 17.10 -9.52
C THR A 102 -6.25 16.63 -9.67
N ILE A 103 -6.79 16.00 -8.62
CA ILE A 103 -8.14 15.42 -8.56
C ILE A 103 -8.85 15.77 -7.24
N ASP A 104 -8.47 16.88 -6.63
CA ASP A 104 -8.89 17.30 -5.28
C ASP A 104 -10.34 17.80 -5.19
N THR A 105 -11.00 18.04 -6.32
CA THR A 105 -12.43 18.39 -6.35
C THR A 105 -13.24 17.34 -7.11
N PRO A 106 -14.56 17.21 -6.81
CA PRO A 106 -15.43 16.28 -7.54
C PRO A 106 -15.40 16.49 -9.05
N GLU A 107 -15.36 17.74 -9.51
CA GLU A 107 -15.33 18.06 -10.94
C GLU A 107 -14.04 17.59 -11.62
N LYS A 108 -12.89 17.79 -10.96
CA LYS A 108 -11.59 17.31 -11.45
C LYS A 108 -11.52 15.79 -11.46
N PHE A 109 -12.08 15.16 -10.43
CA PHE A 109 -12.17 13.71 -10.34
C PHE A 109 -13.01 13.14 -11.48
N GLU A 110 -14.22 13.68 -11.68
CA GLU A 110 -15.12 13.23 -12.77
C GLU A 110 -14.51 13.44 -14.15
N ALA A 111 -13.80 14.54 -14.38
CA ALA A 111 -13.12 14.79 -15.64
C ALA A 111 -12.04 13.75 -15.98
N LYS A 112 -11.48 13.08 -14.98
CA LYS A 112 -10.45 12.03 -15.12
C LYS A 112 -10.93 10.63 -14.84
N ARG A 113 -12.18 10.44 -14.47
CA ARG A 113 -12.74 9.16 -14.03
C ARG A 113 -12.47 8.02 -15.00
N VAL A 114 -12.68 8.24 -16.29
CA VAL A 114 -12.49 7.19 -17.31
C VAL A 114 -11.02 6.80 -17.43
N GLU A 115 -10.12 7.79 -17.50
CA GLU A 115 -8.67 7.57 -17.55
C GLU A 115 -8.18 6.77 -16.33
N LEU A 116 -8.64 7.14 -15.13
CA LEU A 116 -8.31 6.44 -13.89
C LEU A 116 -8.86 5.02 -13.88
N ALA A 117 -10.09 4.82 -14.36
CA ALA A 117 -10.73 3.51 -14.44
C ALA A 117 -10.01 2.59 -15.44
N GLU A 118 -9.64 3.08 -16.60
CA GLU A 118 -8.88 2.30 -17.61
C GLU A 118 -7.53 1.85 -17.07
N HIS A 119 -6.83 2.72 -16.33
CA HIS A 119 -5.57 2.34 -15.67
C HIS A 119 -5.77 1.21 -14.64
N VAL A 120 -6.84 1.27 -13.85
CA VAL A 120 -7.18 0.23 -12.88
C VAL A 120 -7.53 -1.08 -13.58
N TRP A 121 -8.39 -1.06 -14.60
CA TRP A 121 -8.79 -2.26 -15.35
C TRP A 121 -7.62 -2.95 -16.04
N ALA A 122 -6.64 -2.18 -16.51
CA ALA A 122 -5.44 -2.73 -17.14
C ALA A 122 -4.52 -3.46 -16.14
N THR A 123 -4.69 -3.25 -14.82
CA THR A 123 -3.84 -3.81 -13.77
C THR A 123 -4.55 -4.83 -12.87
N MET A 124 -5.86 -4.99 -13.00
CA MET A 124 -6.68 -6.00 -12.33
C MET A 124 -6.71 -7.30 -13.12
#